data_fe0539a2be5b2f2e28e0c56b5a16ce4f
#
_entry.id   fe0539a2be5b2f2e28e0c56b5a16ce4f
#
_cell.length_a   1.000
_cell.length_b   1.000
_cell.length_c   1.000
_cell.angle_alpha   90.00
_cell.angle_beta   90.00
_cell.angle_gamma   90.00
#
_symmetry.space_group_name_H-M   'P 1'
#
loop_
_entity.id
_entity.type
_entity.pdbx_description
1 polymer ?
#
loop_
_entity_poly.entity_id
_entity_poly.type
_entity_poly.pdbx_seq_one_letter_code
_entity_poly.pdbx_strand_id
1 'polypeptide(L)'
;MRKAYDQLQTYKGTIPSLFTYNAFMVASDGLEARAGPLSAGYSRFMAWKTKDGLREASPFVSQLEVLIEGMLKKETLLDLIRHFIVFEQVRQEDPQTGLTMMETVKKLAAYHQYYAVNKAVASTQRAASQTGDRKAGVIWHTQGSGKSLSMVFYAGKLVQSLDNPTIVVITDRNDLDDQLFDTFASCTQVLRQAPVQAKDREHLKELLKVASGGIVFTTIQKFLPEKGKSEFDRLSDRRNIVVIADEAHRTQYGFEAKLVEERDEQGQVIGQRISYGFAKYMRDALPNATYIGFTGTPIEGTDVNTPAVFGNYVDIYDIAQAVDDGATVRIYYESRLAKVNLSEEGRQLLEEFDREQVDTTSLRQP
;
A
#
# COMPACT_ATOMS: atom_id res chain seq x y z
N MET A 1 30.74 -6.41 7.92
CA MET A 1 29.68 -6.28 6.90
C MET A 1 30.06 -5.37 5.70
N ARG A 2 30.39 -4.08 5.90
CA ARG A 2 30.70 -3.16 4.77
C ARG A 2 31.84 -3.67 3.88
N LYS A 3 32.95 -4.17 4.46
CA LYS A 3 34.09 -4.75 3.71
C LYS A 3 33.67 -5.94 2.83
N ALA A 4 32.77 -6.81 3.33
CA ALA A 4 32.26 -7.94 2.54
C ALA A 4 31.45 -7.46 1.33
N TYR A 5 30.61 -6.44 1.51
CA TYR A 5 29.90 -5.82 0.41
C TYR A 5 30.84 -5.18 -0.61
N ASP A 6 31.83 -4.37 -0.16
CA ASP A 6 32.79 -3.71 -1.03
C ASP A 6 33.60 -4.74 -1.85
N GLN A 7 33.94 -5.91 -1.24
CA GLN A 7 34.59 -7.01 -1.94
C GLN A 7 33.70 -7.59 -3.05
N LEU A 8 32.40 -7.77 -2.79
CA LEU A 8 31.44 -8.20 -3.82
C LEU A 8 31.35 -7.19 -4.97
N GLN A 9 31.39 -5.86 -4.69
CA GLN A 9 31.41 -4.84 -5.75
C GLN A 9 32.71 -4.90 -6.57
N THR A 10 33.85 -5.14 -5.92
CA THR A 10 35.13 -5.35 -6.63
C THR A 10 35.05 -6.55 -7.55
N TYR A 11 34.56 -7.70 -7.10
CA TYR A 11 34.37 -8.87 -7.94
C TYR A 11 33.40 -8.62 -9.09
N LYS A 12 32.30 -7.89 -8.84
CA LYS A 12 31.33 -7.52 -9.88
C LYS A 12 31.98 -6.68 -11.00
N GLY A 13 32.92 -5.80 -10.66
CA GLY A 13 33.67 -5.00 -11.64
C GLY A 13 34.76 -5.78 -12.37
N THR A 14 35.45 -6.72 -11.67
CA THR A 14 36.61 -7.44 -12.24
C THR A 14 36.24 -8.76 -12.91
N ILE A 15 35.20 -9.44 -12.43
CA ILE A 15 34.75 -10.75 -12.93
C ILE A 15 33.23 -10.76 -13.11
N PRO A 16 32.65 -9.93 -14.00
CA PRO A 16 31.19 -9.80 -14.13
C PRO A 16 30.49 -11.11 -14.49
N SER A 17 31.16 -12.03 -15.17
CA SER A 17 30.62 -13.35 -15.50
C SER A 17 30.25 -14.22 -14.30
N LEU A 18 30.89 -13.98 -13.15
CA LEU A 18 30.56 -14.66 -11.88
C LEU A 18 29.12 -14.37 -11.42
N PHE A 19 28.55 -13.24 -11.82
CA PHE A 19 27.26 -12.76 -11.38
C PHE A 19 26.11 -12.98 -12.39
N THR A 20 26.40 -13.54 -13.55
CA THR A 20 25.43 -13.69 -14.67
C THR A 20 24.15 -14.41 -14.25
N TYR A 21 24.26 -15.43 -13.40
CA TYR A 21 23.11 -16.25 -12.97
C TYR A 21 22.69 -15.99 -11.53
N ASN A 22 23.23 -14.96 -10.88
CA ASN A 22 22.92 -14.69 -9.48
C ASN A 22 21.56 -14.01 -9.34
N ALA A 23 20.67 -14.62 -8.55
CA ALA A 23 19.39 -14.01 -8.19
C ALA A 23 19.60 -12.78 -7.29
N PHE A 24 20.43 -12.92 -6.27
CA PHE A 24 20.84 -11.88 -5.32
C PHE A 24 22.21 -12.21 -4.73
N MET A 25 22.74 -11.31 -3.91
CA MET A 25 24.00 -11.48 -3.20
C MET A 25 23.76 -11.55 -1.69
N VAL A 26 24.63 -12.29 -0.99
CA VAL A 26 24.67 -12.32 0.48
C VAL A 26 26.05 -11.89 0.93
N ALA A 27 26.10 -10.95 1.88
CA ALA A 27 27.30 -10.56 2.60
C ALA A 27 27.18 -11.00 4.06
N SER A 28 28.23 -11.62 4.62
CA SER A 28 28.25 -12.04 6.02
C SER A 28 29.67 -11.98 6.59
N ASP A 29 29.77 -11.80 7.91
CA ASP A 29 31.00 -11.94 8.69
C ASP A 29 30.93 -13.11 9.68
N GLY A 30 29.90 -13.96 9.52
CA GLY A 30 29.64 -15.12 10.37
C GLY A 30 28.58 -14.87 11.45
N LEU A 31 28.44 -13.64 11.94
CA LEU A 31 27.43 -13.23 12.92
C LEU A 31 26.31 -12.42 12.24
N GLU A 32 26.68 -11.34 11.60
CA GLU A 32 25.76 -10.54 10.77
C GLU A 32 25.67 -11.15 9.38
N ALA A 33 24.48 -11.03 8.77
CA ALA A 33 24.24 -11.42 7.39
C ALA A 33 23.16 -10.54 6.77
N ARG A 34 23.44 -10.09 5.53
CA ARG A 34 22.50 -9.26 4.75
C ARG A 34 22.44 -9.74 3.32
N ALA A 35 21.24 -9.69 2.75
CA ALA A 35 21.01 -10.03 1.35
C ALA A 35 20.51 -8.82 0.58
N GLY A 36 20.85 -8.75 -0.69
CA GLY A 36 20.39 -7.69 -1.59
C GLY A 36 20.60 -8.03 -3.06
N PRO A 37 19.89 -7.36 -3.98
CA PRO A 37 20.04 -7.58 -5.41
C PRO A 37 21.35 -7.00 -5.93
N LEU A 38 21.74 -7.43 -7.13
CA LEU A 38 23.02 -7.07 -7.76
C LEU A 38 23.16 -5.57 -8.04
N SER A 39 22.06 -4.87 -8.31
CA SER A 39 22.03 -3.44 -8.59
C SER A 39 21.95 -2.58 -7.34
N ALA A 40 21.78 -3.17 -6.14
CA ALA A 40 21.57 -2.42 -4.91
C ALA A 40 22.84 -1.86 -4.29
N GLY A 41 22.76 -0.62 -3.79
CA GLY A 41 23.73 -0.05 -2.88
C GLY A 41 23.66 -0.74 -1.49
N TYR A 42 24.70 -0.54 -0.66
CA TYR A 42 24.83 -1.17 0.65
C TYR A 42 23.59 -0.95 1.57
N SER A 43 23.00 0.24 1.54
CA SER A 43 21.82 0.59 2.33
C SER A 43 20.56 -0.25 2.00
N ARG A 44 20.57 -0.93 0.86
CA ARG A 44 19.48 -1.82 0.43
C ARG A 44 19.75 -3.29 0.70
N PHE A 45 20.90 -3.62 1.30
CA PHE A 45 21.17 -4.95 1.81
C PHE A 45 20.53 -5.08 3.19
N MET A 46 19.54 -5.94 3.31
CA MET A 46 18.74 -6.11 4.52
C MET A 46 19.01 -7.45 5.19
N ALA A 47 18.94 -7.45 6.53
CA ALA A 47 18.95 -8.69 7.30
C ALA A 47 17.62 -9.44 7.13
N TRP A 48 17.67 -10.76 7.16
CA TRP A 48 16.49 -11.60 7.24
C TRP A 48 16.22 -11.91 8.72
N LYS A 49 15.11 -11.41 9.28
CA LYS A 49 14.91 -11.41 10.74
C LYS A 49 14.03 -12.54 11.28
N THR A 50 13.51 -13.40 10.46
CA THR A 50 12.61 -14.48 10.90
C THR A 50 12.84 -15.77 10.11
N LYS A 51 12.68 -16.93 10.78
CA LYS A 51 12.80 -18.24 10.15
C LYS A 51 11.50 -18.71 9.50
N ASP A 52 10.36 -18.30 10.05
CA ASP A 52 9.03 -18.81 9.73
C ASP A 52 7.97 -17.71 9.42
N GLY A 53 8.30 -16.44 9.62
CA GLY A 53 7.39 -15.32 9.43
C GLY A 53 6.34 -15.13 10.54
N LEU A 54 6.46 -15.86 11.64
CA LEU A 54 5.55 -15.74 12.79
C LEU A 54 6.06 -14.75 13.83
N ARG A 55 7.38 -14.79 14.08
CA ARG A 55 8.06 -13.91 15.02
C ARG A 55 9.49 -13.64 14.59
N GLU A 56 10.05 -12.54 15.04
CA GLU A 56 11.47 -12.28 14.86
C GLU A 56 12.30 -13.30 15.64
N ALA A 57 13.46 -13.64 15.08
CA ALA A 57 14.42 -14.50 15.76
C ALA A 57 15.01 -13.79 16.98
N SER A 58 15.37 -14.57 18.00
CA SER A 58 16.06 -14.05 19.18
C SER A 58 17.34 -13.32 18.79
N PRO A 59 17.68 -12.18 19.43
CA PRO A 59 18.94 -11.46 19.18
C PRO A 59 20.20 -12.28 19.52
N PHE A 60 20.05 -13.42 20.22
CA PHE A 60 21.15 -14.35 20.52
C PHE A 60 21.43 -15.35 19.39
N VAL A 61 20.57 -15.41 18.37
CA VAL A 61 20.76 -16.23 17.16
C VAL A 61 21.47 -15.38 16.12
N SER A 62 22.51 -15.92 15.49
CA SER A 62 23.24 -15.17 14.47
C SER A 62 22.33 -14.84 13.27
N GLN A 63 22.49 -13.66 12.69
CA GLN A 63 21.73 -13.28 11.48
C GLN A 63 22.02 -14.24 10.32
N LEU A 64 23.23 -14.81 10.25
CA LEU A 64 23.57 -15.80 9.25
C LEU A 64 22.73 -17.08 9.38
N GLU A 65 22.54 -17.58 10.60
CA GLU A 65 21.67 -18.74 10.86
C GLU A 65 20.24 -18.46 10.45
N VAL A 66 19.69 -17.30 10.87
CA VAL A 66 18.32 -16.88 10.49
C VAL A 66 18.16 -16.76 8.98
N LEU A 67 19.17 -16.22 8.30
CA LEU A 67 19.16 -16.10 6.85
C LEU A 67 19.18 -17.49 6.16
N ILE A 68 20.01 -18.41 6.64
CA ILE A 68 20.10 -19.77 6.10
C ILE A 68 18.79 -20.53 6.33
N GLU A 69 18.26 -20.54 7.54
CA GLU A 69 17.06 -21.31 7.89
C GLU A 69 15.75 -20.65 7.45
N GLY A 70 15.73 -19.34 7.25
CA GLY A 70 14.58 -18.59 6.77
C GLY A 70 14.63 -18.33 5.27
N MET A 71 15.54 -17.46 4.82
CA MET A 71 15.61 -17.00 3.42
C MET A 71 16.09 -18.08 2.46
N LEU A 72 17.15 -18.82 2.83
CA LEU A 72 17.76 -19.83 1.98
C LEU A 72 17.14 -21.23 2.13
N LYS A 73 16.13 -21.37 3.00
CA LYS A 73 15.29 -22.57 3.01
C LYS A 73 14.74 -22.81 1.60
N LYS A 74 14.81 -24.04 1.10
CA LYS A 74 14.55 -24.39 -0.28
C LYS A 74 13.23 -23.82 -0.82
N GLU A 75 12.15 -23.94 -0.06
CA GLU A 75 10.83 -23.46 -0.44
C GLU A 75 10.80 -21.92 -0.52
N THR A 76 11.37 -21.25 0.50
CA THR A 76 11.45 -19.78 0.55
C THR A 76 12.32 -19.24 -0.57
N LEU A 77 13.50 -19.84 -0.80
CA LEU A 77 14.43 -19.41 -1.84
C LEU A 77 13.80 -19.52 -3.24
N LEU A 78 13.15 -20.64 -3.54
CA LEU A 78 12.50 -20.86 -4.83
C LEU A 78 11.32 -19.90 -5.03
N ASP A 79 10.54 -19.65 -3.98
CA ASP A 79 9.42 -18.70 -4.01
C ASP A 79 9.92 -17.27 -4.20
N LEU A 80 11.01 -16.87 -3.49
CA LEU A 80 11.66 -15.56 -3.65
C LEU A 80 12.12 -15.35 -5.10
N ILE A 81 12.83 -16.30 -5.67
CA ILE A 81 13.34 -16.21 -7.05
C ILE A 81 12.18 -16.09 -8.05
N ARG A 82 11.10 -16.83 -7.83
CA ARG A 82 9.99 -16.90 -8.77
C ARG A 82 9.05 -15.70 -8.70
N HIS A 83 8.81 -15.14 -7.50
CA HIS A 83 7.70 -14.20 -7.28
C HIS A 83 8.11 -12.89 -6.64
N PHE A 84 9.31 -12.76 -6.07
CA PHE A 84 9.70 -11.65 -5.21
C PHE A 84 10.95 -10.90 -5.69
N ILE A 85 11.26 -11.04 -6.97
CA ILE A 85 12.29 -10.27 -7.68
C ILE A 85 11.60 -9.51 -8.81
N VAL A 86 11.82 -8.21 -8.87
CA VAL A 86 11.34 -7.35 -9.97
C VAL A 86 12.51 -6.61 -10.61
N PHE A 87 12.34 -6.28 -11.88
CA PHE A 87 13.27 -5.48 -12.66
C PHE A 87 12.54 -4.21 -13.09
N GLU A 88 12.77 -3.15 -12.36
CA GLU A 88 12.12 -1.86 -12.57
C GLU A 88 12.93 -1.05 -13.58
N GLN A 89 12.23 -0.47 -14.56
CA GLN A 89 12.83 0.47 -15.49
C GLN A 89 12.82 1.87 -14.85
N VAL A 90 13.99 2.39 -14.51
CA VAL A 90 14.15 3.70 -13.88
C VAL A 90 14.80 4.66 -14.88
N ARG A 91 14.22 5.86 -14.99
CA ARG A 91 14.87 6.94 -15.73
C ARG A 91 15.93 7.58 -14.84
N GLN A 92 17.17 7.54 -15.27
CA GLN A 92 18.28 8.21 -14.60
C GLN A 92 18.83 9.29 -15.52
N GLU A 93 18.88 10.52 -15.03
CA GLU A 93 19.53 11.62 -15.71
C GLU A 93 20.99 11.65 -15.28
N ASP A 94 21.90 11.61 -16.27
CA ASP A 94 23.31 11.76 -16.03
C ASP A 94 23.60 13.23 -15.62
N PRO A 95 24.09 13.48 -14.38
CA PRO A 95 24.31 14.84 -13.90
C PRO A 95 25.32 15.63 -14.68
N GLN A 96 26.20 14.97 -15.45
CA GLN A 96 27.26 15.63 -16.22
C GLN A 96 26.82 15.96 -17.65
N THR A 97 26.01 15.09 -18.25
CA THR A 97 25.62 15.22 -19.66
C THR A 97 24.18 15.67 -19.87
N GLY A 98 23.35 15.62 -18.83
CA GLY A 98 21.91 15.87 -18.93
C GLY A 98 21.14 14.82 -19.75
N LEU A 99 21.79 13.75 -20.17
CA LEU A 99 21.16 12.69 -20.94
C LEU A 99 20.34 11.75 -20.03
N THR A 100 19.11 11.50 -20.42
CA THR A 100 18.26 10.53 -19.74
C THR A 100 18.58 9.11 -20.24
N MET A 101 19.03 8.25 -19.34
CA MET A 101 19.23 6.82 -19.62
C MET A 101 18.15 5.99 -18.91
N MET A 102 17.75 4.90 -19.54
CA MET A 102 16.89 3.90 -18.91
C MET A 102 17.77 2.84 -18.25
N GLU A 103 17.72 2.77 -16.94
CA GLU A 103 18.43 1.74 -16.15
C GLU A 103 17.45 0.70 -15.65
N THR A 104 17.85 -0.57 -15.74
CA THR A 104 17.09 -1.67 -15.14
C THR A 104 17.60 -1.93 -13.73
N VAL A 105 16.79 -1.59 -12.73
CA VAL A 105 17.11 -1.81 -11.32
C VAL A 105 16.43 -3.09 -10.85
N LYS A 106 17.23 -4.06 -10.40
CA LYS A 106 16.74 -5.29 -9.79
C LYS A 106 16.40 -5.01 -8.34
N LYS A 107 15.17 -5.33 -7.92
CA LYS A 107 14.71 -5.24 -6.53
C LYS A 107 14.32 -6.62 -6.00
N LEU A 108 14.64 -6.86 -4.74
CA LEU A 108 14.34 -8.10 -4.01
C LEU A 108 13.44 -7.73 -2.82
N ALA A 109 12.42 -8.52 -2.56
CA ALA A 109 11.56 -8.33 -1.40
C ALA A 109 12.34 -8.49 -0.08
N ALA A 110 12.06 -7.62 0.87
CA ALA A 110 12.49 -7.78 2.26
C ALA A 110 11.65 -8.87 2.95
N TYR A 111 12.14 -9.38 4.10
CA TYR A 111 11.46 -10.46 4.82
C TYR A 111 10.02 -10.12 5.19
N HIS A 112 9.75 -8.90 5.67
CA HIS A 112 8.41 -8.45 6.02
C HIS A 112 7.48 -8.43 4.81
N GLN A 113 7.97 -7.98 3.63
CA GLN A 113 7.19 -8.02 2.38
C GLN A 113 6.88 -9.45 1.95
N TYR A 114 7.88 -10.34 2.00
CA TYR A 114 7.74 -11.74 1.64
C TYR A 114 6.66 -12.44 2.46
N TYR A 115 6.72 -12.34 3.78
CA TYR A 115 5.77 -13.02 4.66
C TYR A 115 4.39 -12.37 4.63
N ALA A 116 4.30 -11.04 4.59
CA ALA A 116 3.03 -10.33 4.46
C ALA A 116 2.28 -10.73 3.19
N VAL A 117 2.97 -10.74 2.05
CA VAL A 117 2.36 -11.12 0.77
C VAL A 117 1.90 -12.58 0.78
N ASN A 118 2.69 -13.51 1.32
CA ASN A 118 2.30 -14.91 1.41
C ASN A 118 1.08 -15.11 2.32
N LYS A 119 1.03 -14.46 3.47
CA LYS A 119 -0.14 -14.44 4.36
C LYS A 119 -1.38 -13.86 3.66
N ALA A 120 -1.19 -12.76 2.92
CA ALA A 120 -2.27 -12.11 2.17
C ALA A 120 -2.83 -13.00 1.07
N VAL A 121 -1.97 -13.64 0.29
CA VAL A 121 -2.40 -14.59 -0.76
C VAL A 121 -3.20 -15.74 -0.15
N ALA A 122 -2.69 -16.37 0.92
CA ALA A 122 -3.40 -17.45 1.61
C ALA A 122 -4.76 -16.98 2.19
N SER A 123 -4.82 -15.76 2.74
CA SER A 123 -6.07 -15.18 3.24
C SER A 123 -7.06 -14.92 2.10
N THR A 124 -6.57 -14.37 0.98
CA THR A 124 -7.40 -14.10 -0.20
C THR A 124 -7.96 -15.38 -0.81
N GLN A 125 -7.17 -16.45 -0.89
CA GLN A 125 -7.65 -17.75 -1.37
C GLN A 125 -8.80 -18.30 -0.51
N ARG A 126 -8.69 -18.19 0.82
CA ARG A 126 -9.78 -18.58 1.74
C ARG A 126 -11.01 -17.70 1.54
N ALA A 127 -10.83 -16.37 1.53
CA ALA A 127 -11.92 -15.41 1.38
C ALA A 127 -12.63 -15.52 0.00
N ALA A 128 -11.89 -15.85 -1.05
CA ALA A 128 -12.41 -16.00 -2.42
C ALA A 128 -13.08 -17.35 -2.66
N SER A 129 -12.94 -18.34 -1.77
CA SER A 129 -13.58 -19.66 -1.89
C SER A 129 -15.11 -19.55 -1.98
N GLN A 130 -15.80 -20.64 -2.33
CA GLN A 130 -17.26 -20.65 -2.47
C GLN A 130 -17.98 -20.22 -1.19
N THR A 131 -17.47 -20.64 -0.03
CA THR A 131 -18.00 -20.33 1.30
C THR A 131 -17.29 -19.18 1.99
N GLY A 132 -16.31 -18.54 1.32
CA GLY A 132 -15.54 -17.43 1.88
C GLY A 132 -16.38 -16.15 2.02
N ASP A 133 -16.00 -15.33 2.98
CA ASP A 133 -16.69 -14.10 3.36
C ASP A 133 -16.31 -12.88 2.52
N ARG A 134 -15.44 -13.04 1.53
CA ARG A 134 -14.94 -11.98 0.66
C ARG A 134 -14.08 -10.93 1.38
N LYS A 135 -13.57 -11.22 2.55
CA LYS A 135 -12.74 -10.34 3.36
C LYS A 135 -11.35 -10.96 3.53
N ALA A 136 -10.41 -10.51 2.71
CA ALA A 136 -9.03 -11.04 2.73
C ALA A 136 -8.16 -10.45 3.84
N GLY A 137 -8.62 -9.38 4.49
CA GLY A 137 -7.96 -8.75 5.63
C GLY A 137 -7.25 -7.44 5.30
N VAL A 138 -6.45 -6.99 6.25
CA VAL A 138 -5.69 -5.73 6.17
C VAL A 138 -4.21 -5.99 6.39
N ILE A 139 -3.36 -5.41 5.54
CA ILE A 139 -1.92 -5.31 5.74
C ILE A 139 -1.62 -3.89 6.23
N TRP A 140 -1.14 -3.82 7.47
CA TRP A 140 -0.66 -2.58 8.05
C TRP A 140 0.86 -2.57 8.03
N HIS A 141 1.43 -1.86 7.08
CA HIS A 141 2.86 -1.60 6.98
C HIS A 141 3.10 -0.10 7.00
N THR A 142 3.94 0.37 7.91
CA THR A 142 4.23 1.80 8.09
C THR A 142 4.68 2.48 6.79
N GLN A 143 4.55 3.79 6.73
CA GLN A 143 5.01 4.57 5.57
C GLN A 143 6.53 4.38 5.36
N GLY A 144 6.96 4.27 4.10
CA GLY A 144 8.37 4.00 3.76
C GLY A 144 8.77 2.53 3.75
N SER A 145 7.92 1.59 4.21
CA SER A 145 8.19 0.14 4.23
C SER A 145 8.17 -0.57 2.86
N GLY A 146 7.83 0.16 1.79
CA GLY A 146 7.73 -0.40 0.43
C GLY A 146 6.38 -1.06 0.11
N LYS A 147 5.27 -0.55 0.65
CA LYS A 147 3.90 -1.05 0.41
C LYS A 147 3.56 -1.22 -1.07
N SER A 148 3.90 -0.23 -1.92
CA SER A 148 3.63 -0.29 -3.36
C SER A 148 4.24 -1.53 -4.00
N LEU A 149 5.47 -1.87 -3.63
CA LEU A 149 6.14 -3.07 -4.11
C LEU A 149 5.53 -4.35 -3.53
N SER A 150 5.08 -4.33 -2.27
CA SER A 150 4.32 -5.45 -1.68
C SER A 150 3.01 -5.70 -2.42
N MET A 151 2.30 -4.65 -2.85
CA MET A 151 1.09 -4.78 -3.68
C MET A 151 1.40 -5.39 -5.06
N VAL A 152 2.54 -5.02 -5.67
CA VAL A 152 3.00 -5.62 -6.95
C VAL A 152 3.28 -7.11 -6.78
N PHE A 153 4.04 -7.51 -5.77
CA PHE A 153 4.30 -8.92 -5.48
C PHE A 153 3.01 -9.70 -5.20
N TYR A 154 2.13 -9.11 -4.42
CA TYR A 154 0.83 -9.70 -4.12
C TYR A 154 -0.01 -9.90 -5.38
N ALA A 155 -0.16 -8.86 -6.20
CA ALA A 155 -0.90 -8.93 -7.46
C ALA A 155 -0.30 -9.99 -8.41
N GLY A 156 1.02 -9.99 -8.60
CA GLY A 156 1.71 -10.96 -9.45
C GLY A 156 1.55 -12.40 -8.98
N LYS A 157 1.53 -12.63 -7.66
CA LYS A 157 1.32 -13.96 -7.09
C LYS A 157 -0.14 -14.40 -7.19
N LEU A 158 -1.10 -13.48 -7.03
CA LEU A 158 -2.53 -13.75 -7.20
C LEU A 158 -2.89 -14.19 -8.61
N VAL A 159 -2.33 -13.56 -9.63
CA VAL A 159 -2.57 -13.92 -11.05
C VAL A 159 -2.30 -15.41 -11.29
N GLN A 160 -1.34 -15.98 -10.57
CA GLN A 160 -0.98 -17.40 -10.73
C GLN A 160 -1.76 -18.34 -9.79
N SER A 161 -2.24 -17.83 -8.65
CA SER A 161 -2.83 -18.65 -7.57
C SER A 161 -4.35 -18.68 -7.56
N LEU A 162 -5.02 -17.76 -8.27
CA LEU A 162 -6.49 -17.61 -8.33
C LEU A 162 -7.07 -17.67 -9.74
N ASP A 163 -6.46 -18.42 -10.64
CA ASP A 163 -6.96 -18.58 -12.01
C ASP A 163 -7.16 -17.24 -12.74
N ASN A 164 -6.08 -16.42 -12.75
CA ASN A 164 -6.01 -15.14 -13.43
C ASN A 164 -7.17 -14.18 -13.08
N PRO A 165 -7.32 -13.76 -11.80
CA PRO A 165 -8.39 -12.86 -11.39
C PRO A 165 -8.22 -11.48 -12.05
N THR A 166 -9.32 -10.74 -12.17
CA THR A 166 -9.22 -9.29 -12.39
C THR A 166 -8.84 -8.61 -11.08
N ILE A 167 -7.77 -7.82 -11.09
CA ILE A 167 -7.30 -7.06 -9.91
C ILE A 167 -7.73 -5.60 -10.09
N VAL A 168 -8.50 -5.08 -9.15
CA VAL A 168 -8.93 -3.68 -9.12
C VAL A 168 -8.17 -2.98 -8.00
N VAL A 169 -7.29 -2.04 -8.35
CA VAL A 169 -6.54 -1.23 -7.39
C VAL A 169 -7.28 0.08 -7.20
N ILE A 170 -7.70 0.35 -5.97
CA ILE A 170 -8.44 1.57 -5.61
C ILE A 170 -7.52 2.47 -4.79
N THR A 171 -7.36 3.70 -5.26
CA THR A 171 -6.60 4.76 -4.58
C THR A 171 -7.52 5.90 -4.17
N ASP A 172 -7.08 6.72 -3.24
CA ASP A 172 -7.88 7.82 -2.70
C ASP A 172 -7.75 9.11 -3.52
N ARG A 173 -6.58 9.41 -4.07
CA ARG A 173 -6.27 10.64 -4.78
C ARG A 173 -5.55 10.40 -6.10
N ASN A 174 -5.85 11.23 -7.09
CA ASN A 174 -5.23 11.14 -8.42
C ASN A 174 -3.70 11.24 -8.39
N ASP A 175 -3.11 12.12 -7.56
CA ASP A 175 -1.65 12.33 -7.49
C ASP A 175 -0.87 11.13 -6.91
N LEU A 176 -1.49 10.39 -5.96
CA LEU A 176 -0.92 9.15 -5.41
C LEU A 176 -1.18 7.95 -6.33
N ASP A 177 -2.23 8.04 -7.15
CA ASP A 177 -2.60 7.05 -8.16
C ASP A 177 -1.48 6.90 -9.20
N ASP A 178 -0.90 8.00 -9.66
CA ASP A 178 0.16 7.98 -10.67
C ASP A 178 1.43 7.28 -10.15
N GLN A 179 1.87 7.54 -8.90
CA GLN A 179 3.06 6.89 -8.33
C GLN A 179 2.88 5.38 -8.13
N LEU A 180 1.72 4.95 -7.63
CA LEU A 180 1.43 3.52 -7.45
C LEU A 180 1.25 2.85 -8.80
N PHE A 181 0.55 3.51 -9.73
CA PHE A 181 0.37 3.03 -11.11
C PHE A 181 1.72 2.85 -11.81
N ASP A 182 2.63 3.82 -11.72
CA ASP A 182 3.96 3.76 -12.33
C ASP A 182 4.79 2.60 -11.75
N THR A 183 4.66 2.33 -10.44
CA THR A 183 5.30 1.18 -9.81
C THR A 183 4.78 -0.13 -10.41
N PHE A 184 3.48 -0.26 -10.63
CA PHE A 184 2.91 -1.44 -11.30
C PHE A 184 3.32 -1.51 -12.78
N ALA A 185 3.27 -0.40 -13.50
CA ALA A 185 3.63 -0.32 -14.91
C ALA A 185 5.10 -0.69 -15.16
N SER A 186 6.00 -0.32 -14.25
CA SER A 186 7.42 -0.68 -14.33
C SER A 186 7.73 -2.14 -14.00
N CYS A 187 6.77 -2.88 -13.42
CA CYS A 187 6.93 -4.27 -12.96
C CYS A 187 6.08 -5.29 -13.75
N THR A 188 5.73 -5.00 -15.00
CA THR A 188 4.82 -5.82 -15.82
C THR A 188 5.25 -7.28 -15.98
N GLN A 189 6.53 -7.58 -15.89
CA GLN A 189 7.04 -8.97 -16.00
C GLN A 189 6.59 -9.86 -14.84
N VAL A 190 6.45 -9.35 -13.62
CA VAL A 190 5.91 -10.07 -12.46
C VAL A 190 4.39 -10.15 -12.56
N LEU A 191 3.76 -9.08 -13.01
CA LEU A 191 2.32 -8.98 -13.18
C LEU A 191 1.80 -9.76 -14.40
N ARG A 192 2.65 -10.04 -15.38
CA ARG A 192 2.34 -10.72 -16.67
C ARG A 192 1.30 -9.99 -17.52
N GLN A 193 0.96 -8.79 -17.17
CA GLN A 193 0.01 -7.93 -17.86
C GLN A 193 0.28 -6.46 -17.49
N ALA A 194 -0.04 -5.56 -18.41
CA ALA A 194 0.08 -4.14 -18.16
C ALA A 194 -1.12 -3.65 -17.34
N PRO A 195 -0.92 -2.78 -16.34
CA PRO A 195 -2.01 -2.12 -15.64
C PRO A 195 -2.69 -1.09 -16.57
N VAL A 196 -3.99 -0.89 -16.37
CA VAL A 196 -4.79 0.08 -17.11
C VAL A 196 -5.51 0.99 -16.12
N GLN A 197 -5.39 2.30 -16.32
CA GLN A 197 -6.09 3.28 -15.49
C GLN A 197 -7.48 3.57 -16.08
N ALA A 198 -8.55 3.42 -15.29
CA ALA A 198 -9.89 3.77 -15.68
C ALA A 198 -10.01 5.31 -15.78
N LYS A 199 -10.39 5.84 -16.94
CA LYS A 199 -10.55 7.29 -17.16
C LYS A 199 -11.76 7.83 -16.41
N ASP A 200 -12.87 7.13 -16.55
CA ASP A 200 -14.16 7.46 -15.95
C ASP A 200 -14.93 6.19 -15.56
N ARG A 201 -16.17 6.33 -15.11
CA ARG A 201 -17.03 5.24 -14.69
C ARG A 201 -17.38 4.28 -15.81
N GLU A 202 -17.69 4.81 -16.99
CA GLU A 202 -18.06 3.98 -18.14
C GLU A 202 -16.86 3.15 -18.61
N HIS A 203 -15.67 3.75 -18.64
CA HIS A 203 -14.45 3.02 -18.95
C HIS A 203 -14.15 1.94 -17.90
N LEU A 204 -14.37 2.22 -16.60
CA LEU A 204 -14.26 1.20 -15.56
C LEU A 204 -15.21 0.02 -15.82
N LYS A 205 -16.46 0.29 -16.19
CA LYS A 205 -17.44 -0.73 -16.51
C LYS A 205 -17.03 -1.57 -17.72
N GLU A 206 -16.47 -0.93 -18.76
CA GLU A 206 -15.93 -1.63 -19.94
C GLU A 206 -14.75 -2.57 -19.55
N LEU A 207 -13.80 -2.06 -18.75
CA LEU A 207 -12.64 -2.83 -18.29
C LEU A 207 -13.04 -4.05 -17.44
N LEU A 208 -14.18 -4.00 -16.76
CA LEU A 208 -14.69 -5.08 -15.91
C LEU A 208 -15.58 -6.08 -16.67
N LYS A 209 -15.87 -5.88 -17.94
CA LYS A 209 -16.64 -6.85 -18.78
C LYS A 209 -15.83 -8.09 -19.18
N VAL A 210 -14.51 -8.06 -19.04
CA VAL A 210 -13.65 -9.23 -19.36
C VAL A 210 -13.98 -10.43 -18.50
N ALA A 211 -13.81 -11.64 -19.01
CA ALA A 211 -14.12 -12.87 -18.28
C ALA A 211 -13.08 -13.16 -17.16
N SER A 212 -11.82 -12.82 -17.38
CA SER A 212 -10.71 -13.01 -16.43
C SER A 212 -9.54 -12.10 -16.77
N GLY A 213 -8.60 -11.94 -15.83
CA GLY A 213 -7.41 -11.10 -16.00
C GLY A 213 -7.70 -9.61 -15.96
N GLY A 214 -6.66 -8.83 -16.16
CA GLY A 214 -6.68 -7.37 -16.09
C GLY A 214 -6.26 -6.84 -14.71
N ILE A 215 -5.46 -5.77 -14.74
CA ILE A 215 -5.13 -4.96 -13.55
C ILE A 215 -5.67 -3.56 -13.83
N VAL A 216 -6.70 -3.17 -13.11
CA VAL A 216 -7.45 -1.94 -13.34
C VAL A 216 -7.23 -1.00 -12.17
N PHE A 217 -6.67 0.17 -12.45
CA PHE A 217 -6.55 1.25 -11.48
C PHE A 217 -7.76 2.17 -11.57
N THR A 218 -8.25 2.55 -10.41
CA THR A 218 -9.40 3.45 -10.30
C THR A 218 -9.36 4.22 -8.99
N THR A 219 -9.99 5.38 -8.96
CA THR A 219 -10.14 6.14 -7.73
C THR A 219 -11.48 5.84 -7.08
N ILE A 220 -11.53 6.03 -5.76
CA ILE A 220 -12.72 5.79 -4.95
C ILE A 220 -13.92 6.63 -5.40
N GLN A 221 -13.67 7.84 -5.94
CA GLN A 221 -14.70 8.76 -6.41
C GLN A 221 -15.51 8.19 -7.60
N LYS A 222 -14.94 7.25 -8.36
CA LYS A 222 -15.65 6.62 -9.49
C LYS A 222 -16.71 5.61 -9.02
N PHE A 223 -16.75 5.29 -7.72
CA PHE A 223 -17.81 4.49 -7.08
C PHE A 223 -18.90 5.33 -6.41
N LEU A 224 -18.89 6.66 -6.57
CA LEU A 224 -20.00 7.49 -6.10
C LEU A 224 -21.22 7.33 -6.99
N PRO A 225 -22.45 7.23 -6.42
CA PRO A 225 -23.67 7.26 -7.23
C PRO A 225 -23.80 8.56 -8.01
N GLU A 226 -24.55 8.53 -9.09
CA GLU A 226 -24.92 9.75 -9.81
C GLU A 226 -25.76 10.69 -8.93
N LYS A 227 -25.71 11.99 -9.24
CA LYS A 227 -26.52 12.98 -8.51
C LYS A 227 -27.99 12.54 -8.52
N GLY A 228 -28.56 12.42 -7.31
CA GLY A 228 -29.97 12.01 -7.12
C GLY A 228 -30.20 10.51 -6.94
N LYS A 229 -29.18 9.65 -7.10
CA LYS A 229 -29.27 8.21 -6.79
C LYS A 229 -28.67 7.90 -5.42
N SER A 230 -29.30 7.01 -4.66
CA SER A 230 -28.79 6.52 -3.35
C SER A 230 -27.97 5.24 -3.47
N GLU A 231 -28.01 4.56 -4.60
CA GLU A 231 -27.33 3.30 -4.87
C GLU A 231 -26.42 3.42 -6.09
N PHE A 232 -25.35 2.63 -6.07
CA PHE A 232 -24.44 2.51 -7.20
C PHE A 232 -24.86 1.34 -8.08
N ASP A 233 -24.81 1.54 -9.41
CA ASP A 233 -25.13 0.48 -10.37
C ASP A 233 -24.11 -0.66 -10.25
N ARG A 234 -24.60 -1.90 -10.28
CA ARG A 234 -23.77 -3.08 -10.27
C ARG A 234 -22.87 -3.12 -11.52
N LEU A 235 -21.55 -3.18 -11.29
CA LEU A 235 -20.55 -3.24 -12.36
C LEU A 235 -20.28 -4.67 -12.82
N SER A 236 -20.24 -5.63 -11.86
CA SER A 236 -19.97 -7.02 -12.18
C SER A 236 -20.44 -7.96 -11.07
N ASP A 237 -20.97 -9.12 -11.44
CA ASP A 237 -21.33 -10.23 -10.55
C ASP A 237 -20.22 -11.28 -10.42
N ARG A 238 -19.09 -11.07 -11.06
CA ARG A 238 -17.98 -12.00 -11.09
C ARG A 238 -17.36 -12.20 -9.72
N ARG A 239 -17.01 -13.46 -9.42
CA ARG A 239 -16.34 -13.87 -8.18
C ARG A 239 -14.82 -13.80 -8.25
N ASN A 240 -14.25 -13.86 -9.45
CA ASN A 240 -12.80 -13.80 -9.69
C ASN A 240 -12.30 -12.36 -9.85
N ILE A 241 -12.78 -11.45 -9.00
CA ILE A 241 -12.31 -10.08 -8.86
C ILE A 241 -11.72 -9.94 -7.48
N VAL A 242 -10.50 -9.38 -7.39
CA VAL A 242 -9.85 -8.99 -6.15
C VAL A 242 -9.67 -7.49 -6.14
N VAL A 243 -10.19 -6.83 -5.11
CA VAL A 243 -10.07 -5.39 -4.89
C VAL A 243 -8.97 -5.13 -3.87
N ILE A 244 -7.95 -4.39 -4.27
CA ILE A 244 -6.88 -3.88 -3.41
C ILE A 244 -7.20 -2.42 -3.12
N ALA A 245 -7.47 -2.09 -1.87
CA ALA A 245 -7.68 -0.71 -1.44
C ALA A 245 -6.40 -0.17 -0.79
N ASP A 246 -5.83 0.89 -1.37
CA ASP A 246 -4.75 1.63 -0.73
C ASP A 246 -5.32 2.62 0.28
N GLU A 247 -4.54 2.94 1.33
CA GLU A 247 -4.93 3.79 2.45
C GLU A 247 -6.29 3.41 3.08
N ALA A 248 -6.46 2.09 3.32
CA ALA A 248 -7.72 1.48 3.77
C ALA A 248 -8.25 2.02 5.12
N HIS A 249 -7.43 2.74 5.89
CA HIS A 249 -7.80 3.34 7.18
C HIS A 249 -8.71 4.58 7.06
N ARG A 250 -8.87 5.14 5.86
CA ARG A 250 -9.62 6.40 5.72
C ARG A 250 -11.09 6.19 6.01
N THR A 251 -11.68 7.10 6.78
CA THR A 251 -13.08 7.06 7.28
C THR A 251 -14.14 6.96 6.17
N GLN A 252 -13.78 7.30 4.95
CA GLN A 252 -14.64 7.17 3.79
C GLN A 252 -14.97 5.71 3.40
N TYR A 253 -14.25 4.71 3.93
CA TYR A 253 -14.53 3.29 3.68
C TYR A 253 -15.65 2.69 4.58
N GLY A 254 -16.32 3.49 5.42
CA GLY A 254 -17.39 3.00 6.31
C GLY A 254 -18.67 2.57 5.61
N PHE A 255 -19.52 1.82 6.34
CA PHE A 255 -20.89 1.44 5.91
C PHE A 255 -21.96 2.37 6.49
N GLU A 256 -21.58 3.30 7.33
CA GLU A 256 -22.54 4.15 8.05
C GLU A 256 -23.30 5.08 7.11
N ALA A 257 -24.60 5.16 7.35
CA ALA A 257 -25.47 6.10 6.69
C ALA A 257 -25.36 7.48 7.38
N LYS A 258 -25.07 8.51 6.60
CA LYS A 258 -25.07 9.90 7.07
C LYS A 258 -26.14 10.69 6.32
N LEU A 259 -26.91 11.49 7.05
CA LEU A 259 -27.79 12.48 6.45
C LEU A 259 -26.93 13.65 5.98
N VAL A 260 -26.94 13.92 4.69
CA VAL A 260 -26.22 15.03 4.06
C VAL A 260 -27.24 15.98 3.47
N GLU A 261 -27.12 17.26 3.75
CA GLU A 261 -27.96 18.30 3.16
C GLU A 261 -27.68 18.40 1.65
N GLU A 262 -28.74 18.40 0.88
CA GLU A 262 -28.69 18.63 -0.56
C GLU A 262 -28.89 20.13 -0.80
N ARG A 263 -27.92 20.76 -1.46
CA ARG A 263 -27.92 22.20 -1.72
C ARG A 263 -28.00 22.47 -3.21
N ASP A 264 -28.75 23.52 -3.59
CA ASP A 264 -28.80 23.99 -4.97
C ASP A 264 -27.51 24.74 -5.38
N GLU A 265 -27.46 25.18 -6.64
CA GLU A 265 -26.32 25.95 -7.19
C GLU A 265 -26.12 27.32 -6.48
N GLN A 266 -27.08 27.77 -5.69
CA GLN A 266 -27.06 29.01 -4.91
C GLN A 266 -26.72 28.76 -3.42
N GLY A 267 -26.45 27.46 -3.04
CA GLY A 267 -26.06 27.07 -1.70
C GLY A 267 -27.23 26.90 -0.70
N GLN A 268 -28.50 27.00 -1.15
CA GLN A 268 -29.66 26.80 -0.28
C GLN A 268 -29.96 25.30 -0.12
N VAL A 269 -30.35 24.90 1.10
CA VAL A 269 -30.73 23.53 1.41
C VAL A 269 -32.08 23.24 0.75
N ILE A 270 -32.07 22.32 -0.23
CA ILE A 270 -33.25 21.88 -0.97
C ILE A 270 -33.81 20.55 -0.49
N GLY A 271 -33.03 19.80 0.33
CA GLY A 271 -33.42 18.52 0.85
C GLY A 271 -32.35 17.87 1.73
N GLN A 272 -32.64 16.64 2.18
CA GLN A 272 -31.68 15.77 2.85
C GLN A 272 -31.62 14.42 2.15
N ARG A 273 -30.43 13.91 1.89
CA ARG A 273 -30.23 12.56 1.35
C ARG A 273 -29.42 11.69 2.28
N ILE A 274 -29.66 10.39 2.25
CA ILE A 274 -28.82 9.42 2.91
C ILE A 274 -27.60 9.19 2.03
N SER A 275 -26.41 9.45 2.57
CA SER A 275 -25.12 9.12 1.97
C SER A 275 -24.47 8.01 2.78
N TYR A 276 -23.96 7.02 2.11
CA TYR A 276 -23.21 5.92 2.73
C TYR A 276 -21.71 6.14 2.55
N GLY A 277 -20.90 5.46 3.33
CA GLY A 277 -19.47 5.38 3.11
C GLY A 277 -19.14 4.64 1.79
N PHE A 278 -17.98 4.92 1.22
CA PHE A 278 -17.56 4.34 -0.07
C PHE A 278 -17.50 2.81 -0.06
N ALA A 279 -17.24 2.20 1.11
CA ALA A 279 -17.23 0.74 1.24
C ALA A 279 -18.57 0.10 0.83
N LYS A 280 -19.70 0.75 1.15
CA LYS A 280 -21.01 0.27 0.72
C LYS A 280 -21.12 0.32 -0.79
N TYR A 281 -20.80 1.45 -1.41
CA TYR A 281 -20.90 1.61 -2.86
C TYR A 281 -19.97 0.66 -3.63
N MET A 282 -18.77 0.41 -3.12
CA MET A 282 -17.88 -0.61 -3.71
C MET A 282 -18.48 -2.01 -3.61
N ARG A 283 -19.08 -2.36 -2.46
CA ARG A 283 -19.74 -3.66 -2.26
C ARG A 283 -20.98 -3.81 -3.13
N ASP A 284 -21.75 -2.74 -3.32
CA ASP A 284 -22.92 -2.74 -4.21
C ASP A 284 -22.49 -2.92 -5.67
N ALA A 285 -21.42 -2.24 -6.08
CA ALA A 285 -20.85 -2.33 -7.43
C ALA A 285 -20.24 -3.71 -7.76
N LEU A 286 -19.55 -4.32 -6.79
CA LEU A 286 -18.81 -5.58 -6.93
C LEU A 286 -19.13 -6.54 -5.77
N PRO A 287 -20.38 -7.03 -5.64
CA PRO A 287 -20.85 -7.75 -4.45
C PRO A 287 -20.12 -9.06 -4.19
N ASN A 288 -19.59 -9.69 -5.23
CA ASN A 288 -18.91 -10.98 -5.15
C ASN A 288 -17.37 -10.87 -5.18
N ALA A 289 -16.82 -9.68 -5.28
CA ALA A 289 -15.38 -9.47 -5.25
C ALA A 289 -14.79 -9.73 -3.84
N THR A 290 -13.52 -10.13 -3.81
CA THR A 290 -12.76 -10.27 -2.56
C THR A 290 -11.97 -9.00 -2.31
N TYR A 291 -11.98 -8.50 -1.07
CA TYR A 291 -11.41 -7.21 -0.70
C TYR A 291 -10.24 -7.38 0.27
N ILE A 292 -9.15 -6.66 0.00
CA ILE A 292 -8.00 -6.52 0.89
C ILE A 292 -7.62 -5.05 1.02
N GLY A 293 -7.26 -4.65 2.24
CA GLY A 293 -6.79 -3.29 2.52
C GLY A 293 -5.27 -3.24 2.73
N PHE A 294 -4.63 -2.20 2.23
CA PHE A 294 -3.28 -1.82 2.59
C PHE A 294 -3.31 -0.45 3.26
N THR A 295 -2.53 -0.28 4.32
CA THR A 295 -2.48 0.99 5.03
C THR A 295 -1.12 1.25 5.66
N GLY A 296 -0.71 2.51 5.73
CA GLY A 296 0.48 2.96 6.45
C GLY A 296 0.18 3.47 7.85
N THR A 297 -1.08 3.70 8.16
CA THR A 297 -1.52 4.26 9.44
C THR A 297 -2.15 3.15 10.29
N PRO A 298 -1.81 3.07 11.60
CA PRO A 298 -2.47 2.14 12.49
C PRO A 298 -3.96 2.46 12.56
N ILE A 299 -4.77 1.43 12.55
CA ILE A 299 -6.19 1.56 12.81
C ILE A 299 -6.34 1.60 14.32
N GLU A 300 -6.77 2.72 14.86
CA GLU A 300 -7.04 2.85 16.29
C GLU A 300 -8.16 1.89 16.70
N GLY A 301 -8.12 1.41 17.95
CA GLY A 301 -9.08 0.42 18.46
C GLY A 301 -10.56 0.86 18.43
N THR A 302 -10.82 2.13 18.11
CA THR A 302 -12.14 2.70 17.90
C THR A 302 -12.63 2.61 16.44
N ASP A 303 -11.75 2.31 15.48
CA ASP A 303 -12.15 2.12 14.08
C ASP A 303 -12.69 0.70 13.85
N VAL A 304 -13.99 0.56 14.01
CA VAL A 304 -14.73 -0.69 13.75
C VAL A 304 -14.96 -0.90 12.25
N ASN A 305 -14.80 0.14 11.44
CA ASN A 305 -15.22 0.14 10.03
C ASN A 305 -14.24 -0.61 9.12
N THR A 306 -12.95 -0.42 9.28
CA THR A 306 -11.96 -1.08 8.40
C THR A 306 -11.96 -2.60 8.52
N PRO A 307 -11.97 -3.22 9.72
CA PRO A 307 -12.15 -4.66 9.84
C PRO A 307 -13.52 -5.15 9.34
N ALA A 308 -14.58 -4.35 9.47
CA ALA A 308 -15.90 -4.71 8.95
C ALA A 308 -15.90 -4.82 7.42
N VAL A 309 -15.11 -4.00 6.73
CA VAL A 309 -14.98 -3.98 5.26
C VAL A 309 -14.03 -5.06 4.75
N PHE A 310 -12.83 -5.13 5.30
CA PHE A 310 -11.73 -5.92 4.75
C PHE A 310 -11.44 -7.20 5.54
N GLY A 311 -11.87 -7.30 6.79
CA GLY A 311 -11.50 -8.37 7.72
C GLY A 311 -10.37 -7.96 8.67
N ASN A 312 -9.88 -8.91 9.48
CA ASN A 312 -8.83 -8.68 10.47
C ASN A 312 -7.46 -8.37 9.83
N TYR A 313 -6.53 -7.89 10.67
CA TYR A 313 -5.14 -7.77 10.25
C TYR A 313 -4.54 -9.11 9.84
N VAL A 314 -3.92 -9.13 8.68
CA VAL A 314 -3.19 -10.28 8.13
C VAL A 314 -1.71 -10.20 8.48
N ASP A 315 -1.18 -8.98 8.43
CA ASP A 315 0.20 -8.70 8.78
C ASP A 315 0.37 -7.27 9.30
N ILE A 316 1.30 -7.10 10.24
CA ILE A 316 1.63 -5.81 10.84
C ILE A 316 3.15 -5.63 10.79
N TYR A 317 3.58 -4.51 10.23
CA TYR A 317 4.95 -4.03 10.24
C TYR A 317 4.94 -2.57 10.70
N ASP A 318 5.13 -2.38 11.99
CA ASP A 318 4.97 -1.09 12.63
C ASP A 318 6.20 -0.17 12.46
N ILE A 319 6.09 1.06 12.96
CA ILE A 319 7.15 2.05 12.83
C ILE A 319 8.40 1.69 13.66
N ALA A 320 8.25 1.02 14.80
CA ALA A 320 9.37 0.63 15.65
C ALA A 320 10.22 -0.42 14.92
N GLN A 321 9.57 -1.45 14.38
CA GLN A 321 10.20 -2.49 13.59
C GLN A 321 10.87 -1.93 12.32
N ALA A 322 10.20 -0.99 11.64
CA ALA A 322 10.74 -0.34 10.44
C ALA A 322 11.99 0.52 10.72
N VAL A 323 12.03 1.19 11.89
CA VAL A 323 13.21 1.94 12.34
C VAL A 323 14.37 0.98 12.70
N ASP A 324 14.09 -0.11 13.39
CA ASP A 324 15.10 -1.12 13.74
C ASP A 324 15.68 -1.83 12.52
N ASP A 325 14.87 -1.97 11.46
CA ASP A 325 15.30 -2.52 10.17
C ASP A 325 16.05 -1.49 9.31
N GLY A 326 16.04 -0.21 9.69
CA GLY A 326 16.55 0.88 8.86
C GLY A 326 15.74 1.13 7.59
N ALA A 327 14.50 0.65 7.53
CA ALA A 327 13.59 0.91 6.43
C ALA A 327 13.02 2.33 6.48
N THR A 328 12.92 2.91 7.67
CA THR A 328 12.56 4.32 7.89
C THR A 328 13.45 4.97 8.95
N VAL A 329 13.37 6.28 9.07
CA VAL A 329 14.14 7.04 10.05
C VAL A 329 13.36 7.22 11.35
N ARG A 330 14.09 7.34 12.47
CA ARG A 330 13.48 7.63 13.76
C ARG A 330 12.85 9.02 13.74
N ILE A 331 11.61 9.13 14.18
CA ILE A 331 10.91 10.42 14.33
C ILE A 331 11.32 11.02 15.68
N TYR A 332 11.86 12.23 15.63
CA TYR A 332 12.12 13.04 16.81
C TYR A 332 11.04 14.11 16.90
N TYR A 333 10.26 14.10 17.98
CA TYR A 333 9.27 15.13 18.24
C TYR A 333 9.90 16.25 19.05
N GLU A 334 9.96 17.46 18.50
CA GLU A 334 10.36 18.65 19.21
C GLU A 334 9.15 19.59 19.33
N SER A 335 8.63 19.73 20.56
CA SER A 335 7.56 20.69 20.83
C SER A 335 8.13 22.09 20.90
N ARG A 336 7.85 22.90 19.88
CA ARG A 336 8.19 24.34 19.89
C ARG A 336 6.93 25.14 20.10
N LEU A 337 6.85 25.83 21.24
CA LEU A 337 5.86 26.86 21.46
C LEU A 337 6.24 28.07 20.60
N ALA A 338 5.53 28.27 19.49
CA ALA A 338 5.59 29.54 18.78
C ALA A 338 4.91 30.59 19.66
N LYS A 339 5.69 31.50 20.23
CA LYS A 339 5.10 32.72 20.83
C LYS A 339 4.63 33.59 19.68
N VAL A 340 3.38 33.42 19.30
CA VAL A 340 2.71 34.37 18.41
C VAL A 340 2.36 35.58 19.26
N ASN A 341 3.15 36.65 19.19
CA ASN A 341 2.74 37.95 19.76
C ASN A 341 1.76 38.53 18.74
N LEU A 342 0.49 38.57 19.13
CA LEU A 342 -0.49 39.36 18.41
C LEU A 342 -0.08 40.82 18.51
N SER A 343 -0.10 41.52 17.37
CA SER A 343 -0.01 43.01 17.38
C SER A 343 -1.17 43.59 18.20
N GLU A 344 -0.99 44.82 18.69
CA GLU A 344 -2.04 45.54 19.43
C GLU A 344 -3.36 45.55 18.65
N GLU A 345 -3.30 45.77 17.33
CA GLU A 345 -4.46 45.69 16.41
C GLU A 345 -5.10 44.30 16.36
N GLY A 346 -4.28 43.22 16.36
CA GLY A 346 -4.79 41.87 16.39
C GLY A 346 -5.48 41.47 17.71
N ARG A 347 -5.06 42.07 18.85
CA ARG A 347 -5.74 41.91 20.14
C ARG A 347 -7.07 42.59 20.14
N GLN A 348 -7.14 43.83 19.63
CA GLN A 348 -8.39 44.59 19.54
C GLN A 348 -9.41 43.86 18.64
N LEU A 349 -9.00 43.33 17.51
CA LEU A 349 -9.89 42.55 16.65
C LEU A 349 -10.41 41.26 17.29
N LEU A 350 -9.59 40.57 18.09
CA LEU A 350 -10.03 39.40 18.86
C LEU A 350 -11.01 39.77 19.98
N GLU A 351 -10.76 40.87 20.70
CA GLU A 351 -11.67 41.38 21.75
C GLU A 351 -12.99 41.87 21.16
N GLU A 352 -13.01 42.47 19.98
CA GLU A 352 -14.24 42.81 19.25
C GLU A 352 -15.01 41.57 18.82
N PHE A 353 -14.35 40.59 18.29
CA PHE A 353 -14.95 39.32 17.85
C PHE A 353 -15.56 38.54 19.04
N ASP A 354 -14.87 38.49 20.19
CA ASP A 354 -15.39 37.87 21.41
C ASP A 354 -16.61 38.64 21.98
N ARG A 355 -16.63 39.97 21.89
CA ARG A 355 -17.78 40.76 22.28
C ARG A 355 -18.99 40.52 21.40
N GLU A 356 -18.81 40.46 20.08
CA GLU A 356 -19.91 40.16 19.14
C GLU A 356 -20.49 38.77 19.36
N GLN A 357 -19.65 37.78 19.71
CA GLN A 357 -20.12 36.42 20.03
C GLN A 357 -20.91 36.34 21.34
N VAL A 358 -20.50 37.10 22.36
CA VAL A 358 -21.18 37.13 23.66
C VAL A 358 -22.55 37.82 23.51
N ASP A 359 -22.66 38.90 22.73
CA ASP A 359 -23.94 39.58 22.48
C ASP A 359 -24.94 38.72 21.70
N THR A 360 -24.45 37.90 20.74
CA THR A 360 -25.32 36.98 20.00
C THR A 360 -25.80 35.79 20.84
N THR A 361 -25.06 35.42 21.89
CA THR A 361 -25.47 34.34 22.81
C THR A 361 -26.48 34.81 23.87
N SER A 362 -26.44 36.08 24.26
CA SER A 362 -27.38 36.67 25.23
C SER A 362 -28.80 36.91 24.67
N LEU A 363 -28.97 36.89 23.35
CA LEU A 363 -30.28 37.07 22.69
C LEU A 363 -31.01 35.73 22.40
N ARG A 364 -30.48 34.58 22.90
CA ARG A 364 -31.11 33.26 22.75
C ARG A 364 -31.44 32.58 24.06
N GLN A 365 -32.04 33.31 25.01
CA GLN A 365 -32.80 32.67 26.08
C GLN A 365 -34.23 33.22 26.08
N PRO A 366 -35.24 32.30 26.15
CA PRO A 366 -36.66 32.63 26.06
C PRO A 366 -37.18 33.40 27.25
#